data_e557293ff046c4fd6f3956beaab330ae
#
_entry.id   e557293ff046c4fd6f3956beaab330ae
#
_cell.length_a   1.000
_cell.length_b   1.000
_cell.length_c   1.000
_cell.angle_alpha   90.00
_cell.angle_beta   90.00
_cell.angle_gamma   90.00
#
_symmetry.space_group_name_H-M   'P 1'
#
loop_
_entity.id
_entity.type
_entity.pdbx_description
1 polymer ?
#
loop_
_entity_poly.entity_id
_entity_poly.type
_entity_poly.pdbx_seq_one_letter_code
_entity_poly.pdbx_strand_id
1 'polypeptide(L)'
;MKTIKGLLKHWEFILLLLFVLEIGIFGIANPAKFFRASSILASVTNYISVCIIALFVTFVMITGGIDIQASSLIGLTSICIGVLWSDLGLNIWTAVLLAMLLSTFCGALSGYFIAYCGVQPMVVTLGGSLLYSGLALLISGLSKTPAYQGISGFPAKAANGSFQGFRFLGKGMLFGTIPVPVAIYAVLILICFILLHRTKYGRKVF
;
A
#
# COMPACT_ATOMS: atom_id res chain seq x y z
N MET A 1 -39.30 17.06 -11.13
CA MET A 1 -38.71 16.06 -12.08
C MET A 1 -37.50 16.57 -12.88
N LYS A 2 -37.34 17.88 -13.16
CA LYS A 2 -36.15 18.40 -13.90
C LYS A 2 -34.84 18.31 -13.09
N THR A 3 -34.88 18.41 -11.76
CA THR A 3 -33.71 18.45 -10.89
C THR A 3 -33.02 17.07 -10.78
N ILE A 4 -33.79 15.98 -10.72
CA ILE A 4 -33.25 14.62 -10.59
C ILE A 4 -32.58 14.17 -11.91
N LYS A 5 -33.13 14.55 -13.08
CA LYS A 5 -32.51 14.26 -14.38
C LYS A 5 -31.20 15.03 -14.61
N GLY A 6 -31.01 16.17 -13.94
CA GLY A 6 -29.76 16.91 -13.93
C GLY A 6 -28.69 16.25 -13.08
N LEU A 7 -29.07 15.75 -11.90
CA LEU A 7 -28.17 15.02 -10.99
C LEU A 7 -27.67 13.70 -11.57
N LEU A 8 -28.51 12.97 -12.29
CA LEU A 8 -28.14 11.71 -12.95
C LEU A 8 -27.14 11.89 -14.14
N LYS A 9 -26.90 13.11 -14.59
CA LYS A 9 -25.88 13.41 -15.61
C LYS A 9 -24.48 13.53 -15.02
N HIS A 10 -24.35 13.69 -13.71
CA HIS A 10 -23.05 13.75 -13.02
C HIS A 10 -22.62 12.35 -12.65
N TRP A 11 -21.50 11.91 -13.17
CA TRP A 11 -20.93 10.59 -12.92
C TRP A 11 -20.67 10.33 -11.43
N GLU A 12 -20.35 11.38 -10.67
CA GLU A 12 -20.16 11.32 -9.21
C GLU A 12 -21.45 10.89 -8.48
N PHE A 13 -22.63 11.31 -8.97
CA PHE A 13 -23.90 10.92 -8.39
C PHE A 13 -24.22 9.45 -8.66
N ILE A 14 -23.86 8.95 -9.84
CA ILE A 14 -24.02 7.52 -10.17
C ILE A 14 -23.14 6.67 -9.26
N LEU A 15 -21.91 7.09 -9.02
CA LEU A 15 -21.00 6.39 -8.10
C LEU A 15 -21.54 6.42 -6.65
N LEU A 16 -22.04 7.54 -6.19
CA LEU A 16 -22.66 7.66 -4.87
C LEU A 16 -23.88 6.73 -4.76
N LEU A 17 -24.72 6.68 -5.77
CA LEU A 17 -25.89 5.81 -5.81
C LEU A 17 -25.50 4.33 -5.75
N LEU A 18 -24.49 3.93 -6.54
CA LEU A 18 -23.96 2.57 -6.53
C LEU A 18 -23.40 2.21 -5.16
N PHE A 19 -22.65 3.11 -4.54
CA PHE A 19 -22.09 2.91 -3.20
C PHE A 19 -23.17 2.73 -2.13
N VAL A 20 -24.22 3.57 -2.16
CA VAL A 20 -25.36 3.47 -1.23
C VAL A 20 -26.13 2.15 -1.46
N LEU A 21 -26.30 1.76 -2.73
CA LEU A 21 -26.97 0.51 -3.09
C LEU A 21 -26.16 -0.69 -2.61
N GLU A 22 -24.84 -0.66 -2.76
CA GLU A 22 -23.93 -1.69 -2.27
C GLU A 22 -24.00 -1.84 -0.74
N ILE A 23 -23.94 -0.73 0.00
CA ILE A 23 -24.14 -0.73 1.46
C ILE A 23 -25.50 -1.31 1.84
N GLY A 24 -26.55 -0.95 1.10
CA GLY A 24 -27.89 -1.47 1.33
C GLY A 24 -27.97 -2.98 1.14
N ILE A 25 -27.45 -3.50 0.02
CA ILE A 25 -27.46 -4.94 -0.29
C ILE A 25 -26.70 -5.71 0.78
N PHE A 26 -25.46 -5.34 1.07
CA PHE A 26 -24.63 -6.03 2.07
C PHE A 26 -25.14 -5.86 3.49
N GLY A 27 -25.71 -4.69 3.82
CA GLY A 27 -26.35 -4.42 5.10
C GLY A 27 -27.57 -5.30 5.36
N ILE A 28 -28.39 -5.55 4.33
CA ILE A 28 -29.57 -6.44 4.42
C ILE A 28 -29.13 -7.92 4.42
N ALA A 29 -28.14 -8.29 3.58
CA ALA A 29 -27.67 -9.67 3.46
C ALA A 29 -27.03 -10.19 4.74
N ASN A 30 -26.31 -9.36 5.50
CA ASN A 30 -25.59 -9.77 6.70
C ASN A 30 -25.50 -8.66 7.77
N PRO A 31 -26.63 -8.19 8.33
CA PRO A 31 -26.67 -7.02 9.22
C PRO A 31 -25.81 -7.20 10.48
N ALA A 32 -25.80 -8.41 11.04
CA ALA A 32 -25.06 -8.72 12.27
C ALA A 32 -23.52 -8.66 12.11
N LYS A 33 -23.00 -8.84 10.89
CA LYS A 33 -21.56 -8.76 10.59
C LYS A 33 -21.18 -7.43 9.96
N PHE A 34 -22.02 -6.93 9.06
CA PHE A 34 -21.70 -5.73 8.25
C PHE A 34 -21.59 -4.47 9.10
N PHE A 35 -22.56 -4.23 10.00
CA PHE A 35 -22.57 -3.05 10.89
C PHE A 35 -21.81 -3.23 12.20
N ARG A 36 -21.13 -4.36 12.39
CA ARG A 36 -20.31 -4.55 13.59
C ARG A 36 -19.03 -3.72 13.49
N ALA A 37 -18.76 -2.86 14.46
CA ALA A 37 -17.58 -2.00 14.49
C ALA A 37 -16.26 -2.78 14.29
N SER A 38 -16.15 -3.99 14.87
CA SER A 38 -14.98 -4.86 14.68
C SER A 38 -14.79 -5.31 13.23
N SER A 39 -15.87 -5.54 12.48
CA SER A 39 -15.80 -5.94 11.06
C SER A 39 -15.39 -4.77 10.19
N ILE A 40 -15.91 -3.59 10.46
CA ILE A 40 -15.51 -2.35 9.76
C ILE A 40 -14.03 -2.06 10.01
N LEU A 41 -13.58 -2.11 11.26
CA LEU A 41 -12.17 -1.90 11.61
C LEU A 41 -11.25 -2.96 10.98
N ALA A 42 -11.67 -4.22 10.94
CA ALA A 42 -10.92 -5.28 10.27
C ALA A 42 -10.82 -5.03 8.76
N SER A 43 -11.90 -4.60 8.12
CA SER A 43 -11.89 -4.25 6.69
C SER A 43 -10.97 -3.07 6.41
N VAL A 44 -11.05 -1.99 7.19
CA VAL A 44 -10.14 -0.83 7.06
C VAL A 44 -8.69 -1.28 7.23
N THR A 45 -8.39 -2.12 8.22
CA THR A 45 -7.03 -2.61 8.47
C THR A 45 -6.50 -3.46 7.31
N ASN A 46 -7.35 -4.27 6.68
CA ASN A 46 -6.94 -5.09 5.54
C ASN A 46 -6.57 -4.26 4.30
N TYR A 47 -7.23 -3.12 4.09
CA TYR A 47 -6.98 -2.25 2.93
C TYR A 47 -6.06 -1.06 3.24
N ILE A 48 -5.59 -0.90 4.48
CA ILE A 48 -4.79 0.26 4.90
C ILE A 48 -3.49 0.40 4.10
N SER A 49 -2.88 -0.70 3.71
CA SER A 49 -1.68 -0.70 2.87
C SER A 49 -1.95 -0.06 1.50
N VAL A 50 -3.10 -0.35 0.91
CA VAL A 50 -3.52 0.27 -0.36
C VAL A 50 -3.76 1.77 -0.17
N CYS A 51 -4.36 2.17 0.96
CA CYS A 51 -4.56 3.59 1.28
C CYS A 51 -3.22 4.33 1.46
N ILE A 52 -2.23 3.71 2.09
CA ILE A 52 -0.88 4.29 2.23
C ILE A 52 -0.23 4.46 0.86
N ILE A 53 -0.31 3.46 -0.01
CA ILE A 53 0.22 3.54 -1.37
C ILE A 53 -0.47 4.66 -2.15
N ALA A 54 -1.80 4.71 -2.11
CA ALA A 54 -2.60 5.73 -2.80
C ALA A 54 -2.20 7.15 -2.36
N LEU A 55 -1.90 7.35 -1.07
CA LEU A 55 -1.43 8.63 -0.55
C LEU A 55 -0.13 9.08 -1.23
N PHE A 56 0.85 8.18 -1.40
CA PHE A 56 2.12 8.51 -2.06
C PHE A 56 1.98 8.61 -3.59
N VAL A 57 1.17 7.76 -4.21
CA VAL A 57 0.89 7.84 -5.66
C VAL A 57 0.20 9.16 -6.01
N THR A 58 -0.58 9.74 -5.11
CA THR A 58 -1.18 11.06 -5.30
C THR A 58 -0.12 12.13 -5.59
N PHE A 59 1.06 12.08 -4.96
CA PHE A 59 2.15 13.01 -5.25
C PHE A 59 2.65 12.87 -6.70
N VAL A 60 2.74 11.64 -7.19
CA VAL A 60 3.12 11.37 -8.59
C VAL A 60 2.06 11.90 -9.54
N MET A 61 0.78 11.72 -9.21
CA MET A 61 -0.33 12.21 -10.05
C MET A 61 -0.38 13.74 -10.11
N ILE A 62 -0.11 14.44 -8.99
CA ILE A 62 -0.09 15.91 -8.96
C ILE A 62 1.02 16.44 -9.89
N THR A 63 2.15 15.76 -10.02
CA THR A 63 3.23 16.11 -10.96
C THR A 63 2.96 15.70 -12.39
N GLY A 64 1.77 15.17 -12.71
CA GLY A 64 1.40 14.70 -14.05
C GLY A 64 1.98 13.33 -14.42
N GLY A 65 2.59 12.61 -13.47
CA GLY A 65 3.12 11.27 -13.67
C GLY A 65 2.07 10.17 -13.49
N ILE A 66 2.36 8.98 -14.03
CA ILE A 66 1.59 7.75 -13.80
C ILE A 66 2.55 6.71 -13.26
N ASP A 67 2.26 6.17 -12.06
CA ASP A 67 3.07 5.12 -11.44
C ASP A 67 2.30 3.80 -11.39
N ILE A 68 2.69 2.88 -12.26
CA ILE A 68 2.13 1.53 -12.34
C ILE A 68 3.00 0.51 -11.57
N GLN A 69 4.27 0.84 -11.30
CA GLN A 69 5.22 -0.10 -10.70
C GLN A 69 5.04 -0.26 -9.17
N ALA A 70 4.33 0.65 -8.50
CA ALA A 70 4.24 0.68 -7.04
C ALA A 70 3.80 -0.65 -6.43
N SER A 71 2.79 -1.31 -7.02
CA SER A 71 2.28 -2.62 -6.54
C SER A 71 3.32 -3.74 -6.69
N SER A 72 4.01 -3.78 -7.83
CA SER A 72 5.05 -4.79 -8.11
C SER A 72 6.27 -4.61 -7.22
N LEU A 73 6.64 -3.36 -6.94
CA LEU A 73 7.74 -3.03 -6.05
C LEU A 73 7.44 -3.44 -4.61
N ILE A 74 6.19 -3.29 -4.16
CA ILE A 74 5.76 -3.77 -2.84
C ILE A 74 5.81 -5.30 -2.79
N GLY A 75 5.36 -5.98 -3.84
CA GLY A 75 5.47 -7.44 -3.95
C GLY A 75 6.92 -7.91 -3.83
N LEU A 76 7.83 -7.30 -4.59
CA LEU A 76 9.27 -7.58 -4.53
C LEU A 76 9.83 -7.33 -3.11
N THR A 77 9.53 -6.18 -2.52
CA THR A 77 9.99 -5.80 -1.17
C THR A 77 9.51 -6.81 -0.13
N SER A 78 8.24 -7.22 -0.20
CA SER A 78 7.65 -8.20 0.71
C SER A 78 8.36 -9.57 0.62
N ILE A 79 8.65 -10.04 -0.60
CA ILE A 79 9.36 -11.30 -0.83
C ILE A 79 10.81 -11.18 -0.32
N CYS A 80 11.50 -10.07 -0.60
CA CYS A 80 12.85 -9.84 -0.09
C CYS A 80 12.90 -9.87 1.44
N ILE A 81 11.96 -9.23 2.13
CA ILE A 81 11.87 -9.31 3.60
C ILE A 81 11.71 -10.76 4.06
N GLY A 82 10.82 -11.52 3.42
CA GLY A 82 10.57 -12.90 3.75
C GLY A 82 11.82 -13.78 3.59
N VAL A 83 12.51 -13.67 2.47
CA VAL A 83 13.73 -14.46 2.17
C VAL A 83 14.89 -14.07 3.10
N LEU A 84 15.15 -12.77 3.28
CA LEU A 84 16.20 -12.28 4.18
C LEU A 84 15.99 -12.74 5.62
N TRP A 85 14.75 -12.74 6.08
CA TRP A 85 14.41 -13.15 7.44
C TRP A 85 14.36 -14.68 7.60
N SER A 86 13.65 -15.40 6.70
CA SER A 86 13.41 -16.83 6.84
C SER A 86 14.58 -17.68 6.36
N ASP A 87 15.11 -17.42 5.16
CA ASP A 87 16.10 -18.28 4.51
C ASP A 87 17.52 -17.92 4.94
N LEU A 88 17.83 -16.62 5.05
CA LEU A 88 19.14 -16.15 5.50
C LEU A 88 19.23 -15.97 7.02
N GLY A 89 18.11 -16.07 7.75
CA GLY A 89 18.09 -16.02 9.21
C GLY A 89 18.39 -14.64 9.81
N LEU A 90 18.30 -13.55 9.02
CA LEU A 90 18.54 -12.20 9.51
C LEU A 90 17.46 -11.76 10.49
N ASN A 91 17.81 -10.77 11.33
CA ASN A 91 16.81 -10.12 12.17
C ASN A 91 15.75 -9.44 11.28
N ILE A 92 14.47 -9.51 11.67
CA ILE A 92 13.38 -8.92 10.88
C ILE A 92 13.58 -7.43 10.60
N TRP A 93 14.12 -6.67 11.55
CA TRP A 93 14.37 -5.23 11.39
C TRP A 93 15.48 -4.94 10.38
N THR A 94 16.54 -5.75 10.37
CA THR A 94 17.61 -5.64 9.35
C THR A 94 17.10 -6.05 7.98
N ALA A 95 16.27 -7.10 7.90
CA ALA A 95 15.65 -7.52 6.65
C ALA A 95 14.74 -6.42 6.07
N VAL A 96 13.92 -5.78 6.91
CA VAL A 96 13.08 -4.64 6.52
C VAL A 96 13.91 -3.47 6.04
N LEU A 97 14.97 -3.10 6.77
CA LEU A 97 15.84 -1.99 6.39
C LEU A 97 16.52 -2.22 5.03
N LEU A 98 17.06 -3.43 4.80
CA LEU A 98 17.68 -3.79 3.52
C LEU A 98 16.66 -3.78 2.36
N ALA A 99 15.47 -4.32 2.59
CA ALA A 99 14.40 -4.31 1.59
C ALA A 99 13.89 -2.89 1.28
N MET A 100 13.83 -2.01 2.28
CA MET A 100 13.52 -0.59 2.09
C MET A 100 14.60 0.14 1.29
N LEU A 101 15.87 -0.13 1.54
CA LEU A 101 16.97 0.43 0.75
C LEU A 101 16.90 -0.04 -0.70
N LEU A 102 16.62 -1.33 -0.93
CA LEU A 102 16.43 -1.87 -2.27
C LEU A 102 15.26 -1.17 -3.00
N SER A 103 14.11 -1.06 -2.36
CA SER A 103 12.94 -0.43 -2.99
C SER A 103 13.16 1.07 -3.23
N THR A 104 13.87 1.76 -2.34
CA THR A 104 14.26 3.17 -2.52
C THR A 104 15.19 3.32 -3.73
N PHE A 105 16.17 2.44 -3.87
CA PHE A 105 17.07 2.41 -5.02
C PHE A 105 16.30 2.18 -6.33
N CYS A 106 15.39 1.22 -6.36
CA CYS A 106 14.53 0.94 -7.51
C CYS A 106 13.68 2.16 -7.90
N GLY A 107 13.07 2.80 -6.91
CA GLY A 107 12.29 4.02 -7.13
C GLY A 107 13.14 5.21 -7.62
N ALA A 108 14.33 5.38 -7.04
CA ALA A 108 15.28 6.42 -7.48
C ALA A 108 15.76 6.20 -8.92
N LEU A 109 15.98 4.93 -9.32
CA LEU A 109 16.35 4.59 -10.68
C LEU A 109 15.24 4.95 -11.67
N SER A 110 14.00 4.63 -11.37
CA SER A 110 12.84 5.03 -12.19
C SER A 110 12.71 6.54 -12.26
N GLY A 111 12.86 7.23 -11.13
CA GLY A 111 12.85 8.70 -11.09
C GLY A 111 13.98 9.33 -11.91
N TYR A 112 15.15 8.74 -11.94
CA TYR A 112 16.26 9.18 -12.77
C TYR A 112 15.94 9.10 -14.26
N PHE A 113 15.40 7.98 -14.74
CA PHE A 113 15.01 7.84 -16.13
C PHE A 113 13.93 8.84 -16.55
N ILE A 114 12.97 9.11 -15.67
CA ILE A 114 11.90 10.07 -15.95
C ILE A 114 12.44 11.51 -15.94
N ALA A 115 13.19 11.89 -14.91
CA ALA A 115 13.58 13.28 -14.69
C ALA A 115 14.77 13.73 -15.53
N TYR A 116 15.77 12.86 -15.76
CA TYR A 116 17.02 13.22 -16.43
C TYR A 116 17.13 12.65 -17.84
N CYS A 117 16.59 11.47 -18.10
CA CYS A 117 16.60 10.88 -19.45
C CYS A 117 15.37 11.30 -20.28
N GLY A 118 14.37 11.96 -19.66
CA GLY A 118 13.17 12.44 -20.35
C GLY A 118 12.25 11.32 -20.84
N VAL A 119 12.37 10.11 -20.31
CA VAL A 119 11.53 8.98 -20.70
C VAL A 119 10.13 9.15 -20.10
N GLN A 120 9.11 8.86 -20.90
CA GLN A 120 7.72 9.00 -20.47
C GLN A 120 7.45 8.17 -19.20
N PRO A 121 6.85 8.75 -18.13
CA PRO A 121 6.61 8.07 -16.86
C PRO A 121 5.92 6.72 -17.00
N MET A 122 4.89 6.63 -17.83
CA MET A 122 4.12 5.41 -18.06
C MET A 122 4.99 4.26 -18.60
N VAL A 123 5.93 4.56 -19.50
CA VAL A 123 6.83 3.55 -20.11
C VAL A 123 7.80 3.01 -19.06
N VAL A 124 8.42 3.92 -18.28
CA VAL A 124 9.37 3.54 -17.23
C VAL A 124 8.67 2.70 -16.15
N THR A 125 7.50 3.13 -15.68
CA THR A 125 6.81 2.46 -14.58
C THR A 125 6.16 1.14 -15.02
N LEU A 126 5.74 1.02 -16.28
CA LEU A 126 5.27 -0.24 -16.84
C LEU A 126 6.43 -1.24 -16.98
N GLY A 127 7.55 -0.81 -17.55
CA GLY A 127 8.77 -1.63 -17.63
C GLY A 127 9.27 -2.06 -16.25
N GLY A 128 9.30 -1.12 -15.30
CA GLY A 128 9.62 -1.38 -13.90
C GLY A 128 8.67 -2.40 -13.25
N SER A 129 7.38 -2.29 -13.52
CA SER A 129 6.38 -3.24 -13.00
C SER A 129 6.66 -4.67 -13.45
N LEU A 130 6.95 -4.87 -14.72
CA LEU A 130 7.30 -6.19 -15.27
C LEU A 130 8.62 -6.71 -14.71
N LEU A 131 9.65 -5.85 -14.64
CA LEU A 131 10.96 -6.19 -14.09
C LEU A 131 10.86 -6.63 -12.62
N TYR A 132 10.19 -5.83 -11.78
CA TYR A 132 10.07 -6.13 -10.35
C TYR A 132 9.20 -7.34 -10.07
N SER A 133 8.15 -7.58 -10.87
CA SER A 133 7.36 -8.80 -10.79
C SER A 133 8.20 -10.02 -11.19
N GLY A 134 8.98 -9.93 -12.25
CA GLY A 134 9.90 -11.01 -12.69
C GLY A 134 10.97 -11.31 -11.64
N LEU A 135 11.60 -10.28 -11.05
CA LEU A 135 12.56 -10.43 -9.96
C LEU A 135 11.93 -11.06 -8.72
N ALA A 136 10.70 -10.64 -8.37
CA ALA A 136 9.97 -11.21 -7.26
C ALA A 136 9.72 -12.70 -7.43
N LEU A 137 9.31 -13.12 -8.63
CA LEU A 137 9.13 -14.53 -8.98
C LEU A 137 10.45 -15.30 -8.96
N LEU A 138 11.53 -14.74 -9.49
CA LEU A 138 12.85 -15.35 -9.49
C LEU A 138 13.33 -15.61 -8.05
N ILE A 139 13.29 -14.59 -7.19
CA ILE A 139 13.72 -14.69 -5.79
C ILE A 139 12.83 -15.68 -5.04
N SER A 140 11.53 -15.65 -5.28
CA SER A 140 10.58 -16.57 -4.67
C SER A 140 10.79 -18.02 -5.15
N GLY A 141 11.12 -18.24 -6.42
CA GLY A 141 11.44 -19.57 -6.96
C GLY A 141 12.70 -20.18 -6.37
N LEU A 142 13.62 -19.36 -5.87
CA LEU A 142 14.83 -19.79 -5.15
C LEU A 142 14.57 -19.98 -3.64
N SER A 143 13.47 -19.49 -3.12
CA SER A 143 13.09 -19.62 -1.71
C SER A 143 12.44 -20.98 -1.42
N LYS A 144 12.63 -21.46 -0.19
CA LYS A 144 11.97 -22.67 0.31
C LYS A 144 10.46 -22.46 0.55
N THR A 145 9.99 -21.23 0.55
CA THR A 145 8.60 -20.89 0.83
C THR A 145 7.89 -20.45 -0.44
N PRO A 146 6.69 -20.99 -0.74
CA PRO A 146 5.95 -20.61 -1.93
C PRO A 146 5.60 -19.11 -1.97
N ALA A 147 5.76 -18.49 -3.12
CA ALA A 147 5.54 -17.06 -3.34
C ALA A 147 4.15 -16.55 -2.94
N TYR A 148 3.12 -17.38 -3.15
CA TYR A 148 1.74 -17.01 -2.85
C TYR A 148 1.40 -16.94 -1.36
N GLN A 149 2.26 -17.43 -0.49
CA GLN A 149 2.03 -17.39 0.96
C GLN A 149 2.48 -16.07 1.60
N GLY A 150 3.30 -15.27 0.90
CA GLY A 150 3.86 -14.04 1.43
C GLY A 150 4.61 -14.24 2.76
N ILE A 151 4.77 -13.19 3.53
CA ILE A 151 5.47 -13.25 4.84
C ILE A 151 4.74 -14.16 5.85
N SER A 152 3.42 -14.28 5.76
CA SER A 152 2.63 -15.10 6.68
C SER A 152 2.83 -16.60 6.49
N GLY A 153 3.29 -17.03 5.32
CA GLY A 153 3.57 -18.43 5.00
C GLY A 153 4.97 -18.90 5.41
N PHE A 154 5.85 -17.97 5.79
CA PHE A 154 7.16 -18.35 6.30
C PHE A 154 7.01 -18.99 7.68
N PRO A 155 7.54 -20.22 7.89
CA PRO A 155 7.43 -20.89 9.18
C PRO A 155 8.02 -20.00 10.25
N ALA A 156 7.22 -19.76 11.28
CA ALA A 156 7.56 -18.86 12.34
C ALA A 156 8.80 -19.36 13.11
N LYS A 157 9.96 -18.89 12.75
CA LYS A 157 11.02 -18.60 13.74
C LYS A 157 10.51 -17.47 14.66
N ALA A 158 9.19 -17.37 14.79
CA ALA A 158 8.38 -16.29 15.32
C ALA A 158 8.39 -16.20 16.85
N ALA A 159 9.25 -16.95 17.52
CA ALA A 159 9.44 -16.86 18.96
C ALA A 159 10.37 -15.71 19.39
N ASN A 160 11.04 -15.04 18.43
CA ASN A 160 11.94 -13.93 18.76
C ASN A 160 11.14 -12.66 19.00
N GLY A 161 11.36 -11.99 20.11
CA GLY A 161 10.67 -10.76 20.49
C GLY A 161 10.72 -9.63 19.45
N SER A 162 11.74 -9.60 18.58
CA SER A 162 11.85 -8.69 17.45
C SER A 162 10.74 -8.88 16.41
N PHE A 163 10.33 -10.12 16.13
CA PHE A 163 9.21 -10.39 15.23
C PHE A 163 7.87 -9.98 15.82
N GLN A 164 7.68 -10.13 17.13
CA GLN A 164 6.46 -9.68 17.80
C GLN A 164 6.30 -8.16 17.70
N GLY A 165 7.39 -7.39 17.87
CA GLY A 165 7.38 -5.94 17.65
C GLY A 165 7.01 -5.55 16.22
N PHE A 166 7.55 -6.24 15.22
CA PHE A 166 7.18 -6.04 13.82
C PHE A 166 5.71 -6.38 13.55
N ARG A 167 5.23 -7.51 14.07
CA ARG A 167 3.83 -7.92 13.96
C ARG A 167 2.88 -6.92 14.61
N PHE A 168 3.29 -6.28 15.72
CA PHE A 168 2.51 -5.24 16.37
C PHE A 168 2.27 -4.03 15.47
N LEU A 169 3.24 -3.63 14.65
CA LEU A 169 3.04 -2.55 13.67
C LEU A 169 1.97 -2.87 12.63
N GLY A 170 1.84 -4.14 12.22
CA GLY A 170 0.87 -4.55 11.21
C GLY A 170 -0.50 -4.97 11.74
N LYS A 171 -0.56 -5.54 12.96
CA LYS A 171 -1.77 -6.13 13.53
C LYS A 171 -2.04 -5.72 14.99
N GLY A 172 -1.21 -4.84 15.56
CA GLY A 172 -1.40 -4.33 16.93
C GLY A 172 -2.61 -3.42 17.05
N MET A 173 -3.10 -3.28 18.28
CA MET A 173 -4.15 -2.34 18.63
C MET A 173 -3.64 -1.34 19.67
N LEU A 174 -3.84 -0.06 19.42
CA LEU A 174 -3.61 1.03 20.35
C LEU A 174 -4.84 1.18 21.24
N PHE A 175 -4.61 1.22 22.55
CA PHE A 175 -5.70 1.36 23.56
C PHE A 175 -6.83 0.31 23.42
N GLY A 176 -6.53 -0.86 22.80
CA GLY A 176 -7.51 -1.93 22.61
C GLY A 176 -8.59 -1.66 21.55
N THR A 177 -8.60 -0.48 20.91
CA THR A 177 -9.69 -0.07 20.01
C THR A 177 -9.19 0.32 18.62
N ILE A 178 -8.06 1.02 18.52
CA ILE A 178 -7.58 1.58 17.25
C ILE A 178 -6.45 0.69 16.69
N PRO A 179 -6.59 0.13 15.47
CA PRO A 179 -5.50 -0.60 14.84
C PRO A 179 -4.27 0.31 14.61
N VAL A 180 -3.08 -0.18 14.97
CA VAL A 180 -1.81 0.56 14.78
C VAL A 180 -1.62 1.06 13.35
N PRO A 181 -1.91 0.26 12.29
CA PRO A 181 -1.78 0.74 10.91
C PRO A 181 -2.66 1.96 10.59
N VAL A 182 -3.85 2.06 11.19
CA VAL A 182 -4.74 3.21 11.00
C VAL A 182 -4.15 4.47 11.64
N ALA A 183 -3.56 4.34 12.83
CA ALA A 183 -2.87 5.46 13.48
C ALA A 183 -1.65 5.92 12.65
N ILE A 184 -0.86 4.98 12.13
CA ILE A 184 0.27 5.29 11.24
C ILE A 184 -0.23 6.03 9.99
N TYR A 185 -1.32 5.57 9.37
CA TYR A 185 -1.89 6.22 8.20
C TYR A 185 -2.36 7.65 8.49
N ALA A 186 -3.02 7.87 9.62
CA ALA A 186 -3.45 9.23 10.03
C ALA A 186 -2.25 10.17 10.20
N VAL A 187 -1.16 9.70 10.82
CA VAL A 187 0.08 10.47 10.96
C VAL A 187 0.70 10.76 9.58
N LEU A 188 0.72 9.78 8.67
CA LEU A 188 1.23 9.95 7.31
C LEU A 188 0.42 10.98 6.52
N ILE A 189 -0.91 10.97 6.62
CA ILE A 189 -1.77 12.00 6.01
C ILE A 189 -1.39 13.39 6.52
N LEU A 190 -1.22 13.54 7.84
CA LEU A 190 -0.85 14.83 8.44
C LEU A 190 0.52 15.31 7.94
N ILE A 191 1.51 14.41 7.87
CA ILE A 191 2.84 14.72 7.35
C ILE A 191 2.76 15.14 5.89
N CYS A 192 2.05 14.37 5.05
CA CYS A 192 1.88 14.67 3.63
C CYS A 192 1.13 16.00 3.41
N PHE A 193 0.11 16.27 4.22
CA PHE A 193 -0.62 17.54 4.19
C PHE A 193 0.31 18.73 4.51
N ILE A 194 1.12 18.61 5.57
CA ILE A 194 2.09 19.66 5.94
C ILE A 194 3.14 19.83 4.84
N LEU A 195 3.66 18.73 4.28
CA LEU A 195 4.65 18.77 3.19
C LEU A 195 4.11 19.50 1.97
N LEU A 196 2.87 19.20 1.55
CA LEU A 196 2.27 19.83 0.38
C LEU A 196 1.90 21.29 0.60
N HIS A 197 1.31 21.63 1.76
CA HIS A 197 0.74 22.97 1.96
C HIS A 197 1.67 23.96 2.65
N ARG A 198 2.64 23.47 3.43
CA ARG A 198 3.48 24.33 4.29
C ARG A 198 4.96 24.38 3.89
N THR A 199 5.44 23.52 2.98
CA THR A 199 6.86 23.48 2.63
C THR A 199 7.15 24.09 1.25
N LYS A 200 8.44 24.43 1.03
CA LYS A 200 8.94 24.87 -0.29
C LYS A 200 8.80 23.76 -1.35
N TYR A 201 8.81 22.50 -0.92
CA TYR A 201 8.63 21.35 -1.80
C TYR A 201 7.22 21.33 -2.39
N GLY A 202 6.18 21.45 -1.57
CA GLY A 202 4.81 21.47 -2.04
C GLY A 202 4.53 22.59 -3.05
N ARG A 203 5.10 23.79 -2.83
CA ARG A 203 4.99 24.92 -3.78
C ARG A 203 5.68 24.69 -5.13
N LYS A 204 6.53 23.68 -5.26
CA LYS A 204 7.16 23.29 -6.53
C LYS A 204 6.40 22.15 -7.21
N VAL A 205 5.55 21.46 -6.48
CA VAL A 205 4.74 20.35 -6.96
C VAL A 205 3.42 20.85 -7.57
N PHE A 206 2.89 21.96 -7.05
CA PHE A 206 1.79 22.72 -7.63
C PHE A 206 2.29 23.83 -8.56
#